data_f05fc2c3b8d70813408582855633f30a
#
_entry.id   f05fc2c3b8d70813408582855633f30a
#
_cell.length_a   1.000
_cell.length_b   1.000
_cell.length_c   1.000
_cell.angle_alpha   90.00
_cell.angle_beta   90.00
_cell.angle_gamma   90.00
#
_symmetry.space_group_name_H-M   'P 1'
#
loop_
_entity.id
_entity.type
_entity.pdbx_description
1 polymer ?
#
loop_
_entity_poly.entity_id
_entity_poly.type
_entity_poly.pdbx_seq_one_letter_code
_entity_poly.pdbx_strand_id
1 'polypeptide(L)'
;MPRRRAPTTPEDLALWRDHGIRVRHLSPAEHAALHRAVPKPKPKPLAAPLETVNARLKARPFEPHREPMTPTACDLVAVVFALVEEHEQRLGVRCRKRRPADAASFKATVTALVSDLVHQLLSDPDGTLTVPRRKGQLGERKNRYDAWFLGETFPRTLDQMGDAGFLIQHKGAWHYGTFGRQSFKTVIEAGPALVATIGQYPDLTTADFALGEGRETIVLKWSNNHPDARLRGRKVDYDDTPETIRMRGEMTTLNDWWAGADLSLSPGHSPEAPVNLSRRTMSRIFSAADPTFGLGGRLYHSFWIIMPTEDRAALLIGREPVVSLDFGSAFLRMAYGRAGEPVPAGDLYAVGKLAEWPRDIVKPVANAMLDDRTKIDDPGAVSGLRRWPSDIQARLKEEWPAHPGLAVVRAVIEREHAPIRSMFYRGVGMEFQALESRIIVAVLLALRSMGVVGLPVHDCIIVPKKHEAAAKELMMIEFRKVAKAEAEVRRA
;
A
#
# COMPACT_ATOMS: atom_id res chain seq x y z
N MET A 1 20.37 -7.01 21.01
CA MET A 1 21.53 -7.13 20.08
C MET A 1 21.64 -5.82 19.31
N PRO A 2 22.83 -5.21 19.16
CA PRO A 2 22.98 -3.92 18.49
C PRO A 2 22.66 -4.06 16.99
N ARG A 3 21.95 -3.08 16.46
CA ARG A 3 21.47 -2.95 15.08
C ARG A 3 22.65 -2.87 14.12
N ARG A 4 22.71 -3.76 13.13
CA ARG A 4 23.72 -3.72 12.06
C ARG A 4 23.28 -2.71 10.99
N ARG A 5 23.90 -1.52 10.99
CA ARG A 5 23.82 -0.55 9.89
C ARG A 5 24.69 -1.03 8.73
N ALA A 6 24.30 -0.73 7.48
CA ALA A 6 25.20 -0.89 6.34
C ALA A 6 26.49 -0.05 6.54
N PRO A 7 27.67 -0.55 6.13
CA PRO A 7 28.95 0.11 6.40
C PRO A 7 29.00 1.46 5.68
N THR A 8 29.22 2.53 6.46
CA THR A 8 29.26 3.89 5.94
C THR A 8 30.67 4.51 5.98
N THR A 9 31.62 3.82 6.60
CA THR A 9 33.00 4.29 6.75
C THR A 9 34.02 3.24 6.27
N PRO A 10 35.29 3.62 6.00
CA PRO A 10 36.35 2.67 5.72
C PRO A 10 36.56 1.64 6.84
N GLU A 11 36.27 2.03 8.09
CA GLU A 11 36.32 1.15 9.26
C GLU A 11 35.20 0.13 9.26
N ASP A 12 33.99 0.52 8.85
CA ASP A 12 32.86 -0.40 8.64
C ASP A 12 33.18 -1.44 7.56
N LEU A 13 33.87 -1.03 6.47
CA LEU A 13 34.32 -1.93 5.42
C LEU A 13 35.41 -2.89 5.91
N ALA A 14 36.28 -2.45 6.82
CA ALA A 14 37.28 -3.32 7.47
C ALA A 14 36.58 -4.37 8.33
N LEU A 15 35.60 -3.97 9.12
CA LEU A 15 34.79 -4.88 9.94
C LEU A 15 34.07 -5.95 9.12
N TRP A 16 33.61 -5.62 7.92
CA TRP A 16 32.97 -6.56 7.00
C TRP A 16 33.97 -7.56 6.40
N ARG A 17 35.24 -7.13 6.13
CA ARG A 17 36.31 -8.03 5.72
C ARG A 17 36.68 -9.04 6.81
N ASP A 18 36.71 -8.60 8.06
CA ASP A 18 37.00 -9.44 9.22
C ASP A 18 35.93 -10.52 9.47
N HIS A 19 34.71 -10.30 8.94
CA HIS A 19 33.61 -11.27 9.01
C HIS A 19 33.53 -12.15 7.74
N GLY A 20 34.58 -12.19 6.91
CA GLY A 20 34.66 -13.08 5.74
C GLY A 20 33.84 -12.63 4.53
N ILE A 21 33.30 -11.42 4.53
CA ILE A 21 32.56 -10.85 3.42
C ILE A 21 33.58 -10.32 2.39
N ARG A 22 33.80 -11.07 1.30
CA ARG A 22 34.67 -10.65 0.20
C ARG A 22 33.93 -9.63 -0.67
N VAL A 23 34.30 -8.36 -0.57
CA VAL A 23 33.92 -7.36 -1.55
C VAL A 23 34.68 -7.69 -2.85
N ARG A 24 33.98 -8.13 -3.89
CA ARG A 24 34.60 -8.38 -5.19
C ARG A 24 34.86 -7.04 -5.86
N HIS A 25 36.13 -6.64 -5.89
CA HIS A 25 36.55 -5.52 -6.71
C HIS A 25 36.61 -5.98 -8.17
N LEU A 26 35.82 -5.33 -9.03
CA LEU A 26 35.92 -5.54 -10.48
C LEU A 26 37.32 -5.15 -10.94
N SER A 27 37.93 -5.97 -11.74
CA SER A 27 39.19 -5.61 -12.39
C SER A 27 38.99 -4.44 -13.35
N PRO A 28 40.07 -3.67 -13.66
CA PRO A 28 39.99 -2.60 -14.66
C PRO A 28 39.46 -3.06 -16.02
N ALA A 29 39.69 -4.33 -16.39
CA ALA A 29 39.18 -4.93 -17.61
C ALA A 29 37.66 -5.19 -17.56
N GLU A 30 37.14 -5.67 -16.44
CA GLU A 30 35.70 -5.87 -16.21
C GLU A 30 34.99 -4.51 -16.15
N HIS A 31 35.56 -3.50 -15.49
CA HIS A 31 35.11 -2.10 -15.54
C HIS A 31 35.06 -1.58 -16.99
N ALA A 32 36.12 -1.78 -17.76
CA ALA A 32 36.19 -1.35 -19.15
C ALA A 32 35.20 -2.12 -20.06
N ALA A 33 34.89 -3.38 -19.75
CA ALA A 33 33.88 -4.17 -20.48
C ALA A 33 32.47 -3.67 -20.22
N LEU A 34 32.12 -3.34 -18.97
CA LEU A 34 30.86 -2.72 -18.59
C LEU A 34 30.63 -1.38 -19.31
N HIS A 35 31.66 -0.57 -19.41
CA HIS A 35 31.60 0.72 -20.13
C HIS A 35 31.56 0.60 -21.65
N ARG A 36 32.10 -0.49 -22.23
CA ARG A 36 32.04 -0.74 -23.69
C ARG A 36 30.70 -1.30 -24.14
N ALA A 37 30.01 -1.97 -23.28
CA ALA A 37 28.69 -2.59 -23.58
C ALA A 37 27.51 -1.59 -23.58
N VAL A 38 27.73 -0.33 -23.16
CA VAL A 38 26.68 0.69 -23.16
C VAL A 38 26.72 1.49 -24.47
N PRO A 39 25.94 1.15 -25.52
CA PRO A 39 25.71 2.06 -26.62
C PRO A 39 25.08 3.32 -26.01
N LYS A 40 25.54 4.52 -26.39
CA LYS A 40 24.81 5.76 -26.08
C LYS A 40 23.35 5.53 -26.48
N PRO A 41 22.38 5.57 -25.59
CA PRO A 41 20.99 5.38 -25.98
C PRO A 41 20.65 6.48 -26.98
N LYS A 42 20.39 6.09 -28.22
CA LYS A 42 19.70 7.00 -29.16
C LYS A 42 18.42 7.37 -28.43
N PRO A 43 18.06 8.68 -28.36
CA PRO A 43 16.78 9.05 -27.77
C PRO A 43 15.71 8.20 -28.48
N LYS A 44 15.08 7.28 -27.74
CA LYS A 44 13.92 6.55 -28.26
C LYS A 44 12.94 7.62 -28.76
N PRO A 45 12.42 7.51 -29.99
CA PRO A 45 11.29 8.36 -30.38
C PRO A 45 10.25 8.27 -29.28
N LEU A 46 9.64 9.39 -28.90
CA LEU A 46 8.52 9.37 -27.94
C LEU A 46 7.59 8.24 -28.35
N ALA A 47 7.48 7.22 -27.51
CA ALA A 47 6.53 6.13 -27.71
C ALA A 47 5.14 6.72 -27.92
N ALA A 48 4.32 6.07 -28.75
CA ALA A 48 2.98 6.54 -29.07
C ALA A 48 2.23 6.95 -27.81
N PRO A 49 1.51 8.07 -27.78
CA PRO A 49 0.96 8.67 -26.55
C PRO A 49 0.09 7.73 -25.71
N LEU A 50 -0.60 6.79 -26.33
CA LEU A 50 -1.48 5.83 -25.63
C LEU A 50 -0.73 4.74 -24.87
N GLU A 51 0.33 4.15 -25.42
CA GLU A 51 1.12 3.13 -24.72
C GLU A 51 1.86 3.74 -23.53
N THR A 52 2.37 4.95 -23.70
CA THR A 52 3.02 5.70 -22.60
C THR A 52 2.06 6.03 -21.48
N VAL A 53 0.79 6.34 -21.76
CA VAL A 53 -0.26 6.61 -20.77
C VAL A 53 -0.57 5.35 -19.97
N ASN A 54 -0.78 4.21 -20.64
CA ASN A 54 -1.11 2.94 -19.98
C ASN A 54 0.05 2.43 -19.11
N ALA A 55 1.29 2.51 -19.57
CA ALA A 55 2.47 2.16 -18.79
C ALA A 55 2.59 3.06 -17.53
N ARG A 56 2.29 4.36 -17.65
CA ARG A 56 2.30 5.30 -16.52
C ARG A 56 1.19 5.07 -15.50
N LEU A 57 0.03 4.60 -15.94
CA LEU A 57 -1.08 4.25 -15.05
C LEU A 57 -0.80 2.99 -14.23
N LYS A 58 0.02 2.07 -14.77
CA LYS A 58 0.44 0.82 -14.10
C LYS A 58 1.67 0.99 -13.20
N ALA A 59 2.37 2.12 -13.28
CA ALA A 59 3.58 2.35 -12.49
C ALA A 59 3.29 2.41 -10.99
N ARG A 60 4.01 1.61 -10.20
CA ARG A 60 3.93 1.72 -8.74
C ARG A 60 4.76 2.89 -8.20
N PRO A 61 4.44 3.42 -7.01
CA PRO A 61 5.30 4.39 -6.36
C PRO A 61 6.69 3.81 -6.07
N PHE A 62 7.73 4.62 -6.26
CA PHE A 62 9.08 4.35 -5.77
C PHE A 62 9.05 4.17 -4.25
N GLU A 63 9.75 3.13 -3.76
CA GLU A 63 9.86 2.82 -2.34
C GLU A 63 11.25 3.23 -1.81
N PRO A 64 11.35 4.39 -1.18
CA PRO A 64 12.63 4.93 -0.74
C PRO A 64 13.26 4.19 0.44
N HIS A 65 12.50 3.33 1.10
CA HIS A 65 12.97 2.53 2.23
C HIS A 65 13.41 1.11 1.83
N ARG A 66 13.52 0.84 0.53
CA ARG A 66 14.04 -0.45 0.07
C ARG A 66 15.56 -0.49 0.17
N GLU A 67 16.06 -1.53 0.82
CA GLU A 67 17.48 -1.72 1.14
C GLU A 67 17.96 -3.11 0.71
N PRO A 68 19.26 -3.26 0.34
CA PRO A 68 19.85 -4.57 0.09
C PRO A 68 20.05 -5.29 1.43
N MET A 69 19.62 -6.55 1.53
CA MET A 69 19.65 -7.32 2.77
C MET A 69 20.74 -8.39 2.82
N THR A 70 21.22 -8.82 1.65
CA THR A 70 22.25 -9.86 1.56
C THR A 70 23.58 -9.28 1.11
N PRO A 71 24.70 -9.96 1.39
CA PRO A 71 26.02 -9.52 0.90
C PRO A 71 26.07 -9.34 -0.62
N THR A 72 25.41 -10.22 -1.38
CA THR A 72 25.32 -10.14 -2.84
C THR A 72 24.60 -8.89 -3.31
N ALA A 73 23.45 -8.57 -2.70
CA ALA A 73 22.72 -7.35 -3.02
C ALA A 73 23.48 -6.07 -2.61
N CYS A 74 24.17 -6.12 -1.45
CA CYS A 74 25.04 -5.02 -1.01
C CYS A 74 26.19 -4.78 -1.97
N ASP A 75 26.80 -5.85 -2.48
CA ASP A 75 27.90 -5.76 -3.46
C ASP A 75 27.42 -5.15 -4.79
N LEU A 76 26.30 -5.62 -5.33
CA LEU A 76 25.66 -5.02 -6.50
C LEU A 76 25.44 -3.51 -6.34
N VAL A 77 24.86 -3.09 -5.21
CA VAL A 77 24.59 -1.67 -4.94
C VAL A 77 25.90 -0.88 -4.85
N ALA A 78 26.93 -1.45 -4.20
CA ALA A 78 28.22 -0.81 -4.08
C ALA A 78 28.92 -0.64 -5.44
N VAL A 79 28.84 -1.64 -6.31
CA VAL A 79 29.38 -1.58 -7.68
C VAL A 79 28.67 -0.48 -8.48
N VAL A 80 27.34 -0.46 -8.47
CA VAL A 80 26.59 0.59 -9.20
C VAL A 80 26.91 1.98 -8.64
N PHE A 81 27.01 2.12 -7.31
CA PHE A 81 27.38 3.39 -6.68
C PHE A 81 28.75 3.89 -7.16
N ALA A 82 29.77 3.02 -7.16
CA ALA A 82 31.12 3.36 -7.63
C ALA A 82 31.12 3.77 -9.10
N LEU A 83 30.38 3.07 -9.96
CA LEU A 83 30.26 3.39 -11.38
C LEU A 83 29.56 4.73 -11.64
N VAL A 84 28.56 5.09 -10.83
CA VAL A 84 27.91 6.41 -10.91
C VAL A 84 28.88 7.51 -10.49
N GLU A 85 29.67 7.32 -9.42
CA GLU A 85 30.68 8.30 -8.99
C GLU A 85 31.79 8.46 -10.03
N GLU A 86 32.28 7.37 -10.62
CA GLU A 86 33.28 7.41 -11.72
C GLU A 86 32.73 8.17 -12.94
N HIS A 87 31.46 7.94 -13.29
CA HIS A 87 30.81 8.66 -14.39
C HIS A 87 30.76 10.18 -14.14
N GLU A 88 30.41 10.61 -12.90
CA GLU A 88 30.44 12.03 -12.54
C GLU A 88 31.85 12.64 -12.68
N GLN A 89 32.88 11.93 -12.25
CA GLN A 89 34.27 12.38 -12.33
C GLN A 89 34.73 12.50 -13.80
N ARG A 90 34.45 11.50 -14.59
CA ARG A 90 34.83 11.46 -16.02
C ARG A 90 34.19 12.60 -16.83
N LEU A 91 32.96 12.94 -16.53
CA LEU A 91 32.26 14.05 -17.20
C LEU A 91 32.61 15.43 -16.65
N GLY A 92 33.42 15.52 -15.59
CA GLY A 92 33.77 16.78 -14.94
C GLY A 92 32.54 17.49 -14.30
N VAL A 93 31.44 16.77 -14.13
CA VAL A 93 30.21 17.33 -13.54
C VAL A 93 30.45 17.76 -12.10
N ARG A 94 31.46 17.15 -11.46
CA ARG A 94 31.84 17.44 -10.09
C ARG A 94 33.34 17.69 -9.96
N CYS A 95 33.66 18.93 -9.62
CA CYS A 95 35.05 19.36 -9.38
C CYS A 95 35.46 19.36 -7.91
N ARG A 96 34.51 19.25 -6.98
CA ARG A 96 34.76 19.30 -5.53
C ARG A 96 34.18 18.08 -4.82
N LYS A 97 34.87 17.62 -3.77
CA LYS A 97 34.37 16.55 -2.87
C LYS A 97 33.03 16.96 -2.25
N ARG A 98 32.09 16.02 -2.16
CA ARG A 98 30.81 16.23 -1.44
C ARG A 98 31.08 16.50 0.04
N ARG A 99 30.30 17.38 0.65
CA ARG A 99 30.24 17.49 2.11
C ARG A 99 29.75 16.16 2.69
N PRO A 100 30.13 15.77 3.93
CA PRO A 100 29.71 14.48 4.49
C PRO A 100 28.22 14.20 4.41
N ALA A 101 27.37 15.17 4.77
CA ALA A 101 25.92 15.04 4.69
C ALA A 101 25.40 14.84 3.26
N ASP A 102 25.96 15.58 2.29
CA ASP A 102 25.59 15.46 0.87
C ASP A 102 26.05 14.11 0.30
N ALA A 103 27.22 13.61 0.73
CA ALA A 103 27.71 12.30 0.35
C ALA A 103 26.83 11.17 0.89
N ALA A 104 26.41 11.28 2.15
CA ALA A 104 25.50 10.33 2.78
C ALA A 104 24.13 10.31 2.08
N SER A 105 23.57 11.50 1.79
CA SER A 105 22.29 11.64 1.08
C SER A 105 22.38 11.08 -0.35
N PHE A 106 23.47 11.35 -1.07
CA PHE A 106 23.68 10.81 -2.41
C PHE A 106 23.78 9.28 -2.39
N LYS A 107 24.59 8.72 -1.48
CA LYS A 107 24.73 7.27 -1.31
C LYS A 107 23.37 6.63 -0.99
N ALA A 108 22.62 7.16 -0.02
CA ALA A 108 21.31 6.64 0.33
C ALA A 108 20.32 6.71 -0.84
N THR A 109 20.36 7.80 -1.63
CA THR A 109 19.53 7.95 -2.83
C THR A 109 19.86 6.89 -3.89
N VAL A 110 21.14 6.68 -4.20
CA VAL A 110 21.57 5.66 -5.18
C VAL A 110 21.20 4.27 -4.65
N THR A 111 21.48 3.97 -3.37
CA THR A 111 21.12 2.69 -2.75
C THR A 111 19.63 2.39 -2.91
N ALA A 112 18.75 3.32 -2.52
CA ALA A 112 17.31 3.11 -2.60
C ALA A 112 16.82 2.96 -4.06
N LEU A 113 17.35 3.78 -4.99
CA LEU A 113 16.97 3.70 -6.41
C LEU A 113 17.40 2.37 -7.02
N VAL A 114 18.63 1.92 -6.77
CA VAL A 114 19.13 0.63 -7.28
C VAL A 114 18.33 -0.51 -6.68
N SER A 115 18.17 -0.52 -5.35
CA SER A 115 17.45 -1.59 -4.66
C SER A 115 16.00 -1.73 -5.15
N ASP A 116 15.30 -0.60 -5.35
CA ASP A 116 13.91 -0.64 -5.76
C ASP A 116 13.74 -0.93 -7.27
N LEU A 117 14.67 -0.48 -8.12
CA LEU A 117 14.69 -0.83 -9.55
C LEU A 117 15.01 -2.31 -9.77
N VAL A 118 16.00 -2.86 -9.04
CA VAL A 118 16.36 -4.28 -9.13
C VAL A 118 15.18 -5.14 -8.63
N HIS A 119 14.63 -4.81 -7.48
CA HIS A 119 13.45 -5.50 -6.97
C HIS A 119 12.27 -5.44 -7.95
N GLN A 120 12.05 -4.28 -8.62
CA GLN A 120 11.00 -4.15 -9.64
C GLN A 120 11.29 -5.04 -10.84
N LEU A 121 12.51 -5.02 -11.36
CA LEU A 121 12.92 -5.81 -12.52
C LEU A 121 12.78 -7.33 -12.26
N LEU A 122 13.15 -7.79 -11.06
CA LEU A 122 13.03 -9.19 -10.65
C LEU A 122 11.58 -9.62 -10.43
N SER A 123 10.69 -8.70 -10.05
CA SER A 123 9.27 -8.98 -9.79
C SER A 123 8.41 -8.90 -11.06
N ASP A 124 8.70 -7.92 -11.91
CA ASP A 124 7.97 -7.58 -13.13
C ASP A 124 8.94 -6.83 -14.05
N PRO A 125 9.54 -7.53 -15.03
CA PRO A 125 10.54 -6.96 -15.93
C PRO A 125 10.06 -5.74 -16.74
N ASP A 126 8.77 -5.66 -17.02
CA ASP A 126 8.15 -4.53 -17.75
C ASP A 126 7.61 -3.45 -16.80
N GLY A 127 7.77 -3.64 -15.50
CA GLY A 127 7.26 -2.75 -14.47
C GLY A 127 8.07 -1.47 -14.35
N THR A 128 7.38 -0.39 -13.96
CA THR A 128 7.94 0.94 -13.83
C THR A 128 7.64 1.56 -12.47
N LEU A 129 8.42 2.58 -12.08
CA LEU A 129 8.30 3.29 -10.81
C LEU A 129 7.95 4.76 -11.02
N THR A 130 6.98 5.29 -10.27
CA THR A 130 6.75 6.75 -10.24
C THR A 130 7.65 7.42 -9.20
N VAL A 131 8.33 8.49 -9.58
CA VAL A 131 9.23 9.25 -8.71
C VAL A 131 8.83 10.73 -8.59
N PRO A 132 9.06 11.37 -7.41
CA PRO A 132 8.86 12.79 -7.26
C PRO A 132 9.98 13.58 -7.94
N ARG A 133 9.65 14.68 -8.65
CA ARG A 133 10.65 15.60 -9.24
C ARG A 133 10.39 17.08 -8.91
N ARG A 134 9.27 17.40 -8.27
CA ARG A 134 8.93 18.79 -7.91
C ARG A 134 9.81 19.25 -6.75
N LYS A 135 10.68 20.25 -6.99
CA LYS A 135 11.56 20.81 -5.96
C LYS A 135 10.77 21.31 -4.72
N GLY A 136 9.63 21.98 -4.91
CA GLY A 136 8.80 22.42 -3.80
C GLY A 136 8.34 21.26 -2.89
N GLN A 137 7.94 20.14 -3.47
CA GLN A 137 7.55 18.95 -2.72
C GLN A 137 8.74 18.28 -2.02
N LEU A 138 9.92 18.28 -2.66
CA LEU A 138 11.14 17.68 -2.12
C LEU A 138 11.85 18.59 -1.10
N GLY A 139 11.62 19.90 -1.15
CA GLY A 139 12.16 20.89 -0.22
C GLY A 139 11.30 21.15 1.02
N GLU A 140 10.10 20.54 1.12
CA GLU A 140 9.26 20.65 2.31
C GLU A 140 9.94 20.02 3.54
N ARG A 141 9.56 20.50 4.73
CA ARG A 141 10.05 19.93 5.99
C ARG A 141 9.73 18.44 6.03
N LYS A 142 10.77 17.63 6.32
CA LYS A 142 10.62 16.20 6.47
C LYS A 142 9.74 15.87 7.67
N ASN A 143 8.92 14.86 7.48
CA ASN A 143 8.11 14.27 8.52
C ASN A 143 8.44 12.75 8.61
N ARG A 144 7.83 12.04 9.54
CA ARG A 144 8.07 10.60 9.78
C ARG A 144 7.83 9.68 8.59
N TYR A 145 7.11 10.15 7.56
CA TYR A 145 6.79 9.36 6.36
C TYR A 145 7.79 9.54 5.23
N ASP A 146 8.69 10.50 5.36
CA ASP A 146 9.63 10.85 4.31
C ASP A 146 11.00 10.22 4.58
N ALA A 147 11.59 9.63 3.55
CA ALA A 147 12.97 9.23 3.65
C ALA A 147 13.85 10.50 3.78
N TRP A 148 14.73 10.50 4.76
CA TRP A 148 15.54 11.65 5.15
C TRP A 148 16.40 12.21 4.00
N PHE A 149 16.77 11.37 3.03
CA PHE A 149 17.61 11.72 1.87
C PHE A 149 16.81 12.25 0.67
N LEU A 150 15.49 12.10 0.64
CA LEU A 150 14.66 12.65 -0.45
C LEU A 150 14.58 14.17 -0.32
N GLY A 151 15.44 14.88 -1.02
CA GLY A 151 15.56 16.34 -1.00
C GLY A 151 15.64 16.93 -2.39
N GLU A 152 15.96 18.23 -2.46
CA GLU A 152 16.08 18.96 -3.72
C GLU A 152 17.15 18.42 -4.66
N THR A 153 18.12 17.65 -4.13
CA THR A 153 19.19 16.98 -4.91
C THR A 153 18.71 15.70 -5.59
N PHE A 154 17.60 15.11 -5.15
CA PHE A 154 17.07 13.85 -5.69
C PHE A 154 16.88 13.86 -7.21
N PRO A 155 16.24 14.90 -7.84
CA PRO A 155 16.13 14.98 -9.30
C PRO A 155 17.46 15.00 -10.03
N ARG A 156 18.49 15.60 -9.43
CA ARG A 156 19.84 15.63 -10.01
C ARG A 156 20.47 14.24 -9.99
N THR A 157 20.33 13.49 -8.91
CA THR A 157 20.82 12.11 -8.83
C THR A 157 20.13 11.20 -9.86
N LEU A 158 18.79 11.37 -10.05
CA LEU A 158 18.07 10.68 -11.13
C LEU A 158 18.66 10.99 -12.51
N ASP A 159 18.93 12.28 -12.80
CA ASP A 159 19.51 12.67 -14.08
C ASP A 159 20.92 12.06 -14.27
N GLN A 160 21.75 12.07 -13.23
CA GLN A 160 23.09 11.46 -13.25
C GLN A 160 23.08 9.95 -13.49
N MET A 161 22.16 9.23 -12.79
CA MET A 161 22.00 7.78 -13.02
C MET A 161 21.43 7.48 -14.41
N GLY A 162 20.58 8.36 -14.94
CA GLY A 162 20.08 8.27 -16.31
C GLY A 162 21.18 8.48 -17.35
N ASP A 163 22.01 9.50 -17.17
CA ASP A 163 23.16 9.79 -18.04
C ASP A 163 24.20 8.64 -18.02
N ALA A 164 24.36 7.99 -16.85
CA ALA A 164 25.22 6.82 -16.68
C ALA A 164 24.58 5.51 -17.21
N GLY A 165 23.32 5.55 -17.66
CA GLY A 165 22.61 4.40 -18.25
C GLY A 165 22.03 3.41 -17.23
N PHE A 166 22.04 3.72 -15.93
CA PHE A 166 21.49 2.83 -14.89
C PHE A 166 19.97 2.89 -14.78
N LEU A 167 19.34 3.97 -15.25
CA LEU A 167 17.90 4.08 -15.34
C LEU A 167 17.47 4.85 -16.60
N ILE A 168 16.26 4.57 -17.07
CA ILE A 168 15.61 5.33 -18.14
C ILE A 168 14.51 6.18 -17.49
N GLN A 169 14.42 7.46 -17.88
CA GLN A 169 13.44 8.38 -17.33
C GLN A 169 12.41 8.79 -18.39
N HIS A 170 11.14 8.65 -18.06
CA HIS A 170 10.01 9.24 -18.78
C HIS A 170 9.48 10.41 -17.97
N LYS A 171 9.99 11.62 -18.25
CA LYS A 171 9.65 12.83 -17.48
C LYS A 171 8.15 13.08 -17.51
N GLY A 172 7.63 13.52 -16.37
CA GLY A 172 6.21 13.85 -16.23
C GLY A 172 5.76 14.91 -17.22
N ALA A 173 4.56 14.76 -17.75
CA ALA A 173 3.97 15.65 -18.72
C ALA A 173 2.52 15.98 -18.36
N TRP A 174 2.00 17.05 -18.97
CA TRP A 174 0.58 17.36 -18.93
C TRP A 174 -0.06 16.76 -20.20
N HIS A 175 -1.16 16.07 -20.03
CA HIS A 175 -1.98 15.60 -21.14
C HIS A 175 -3.34 16.29 -21.10
N TYR A 176 -3.79 16.78 -22.25
CA TYR A 176 -5.13 17.33 -22.43
C TYR A 176 -5.97 16.28 -23.13
N GLY A 177 -6.78 15.55 -22.37
CA GLY A 177 -7.71 14.54 -22.89
C GLY A 177 -9.16 15.00 -22.79
N THR A 178 -10.07 14.14 -23.20
CA THR A 178 -11.53 14.35 -23.19
C THR A 178 -12.08 14.75 -21.81
N PHE A 179 -11.38 14.39 -20.74
CA PHE A 179 -11.74 14.71 -19.33
C PHE A 179 -10.92 15.85 -18.72
N GLY A 180 -10.30 16.71 -19.54
CA GLY A 180 -9.53 17.87 -19.07
C GLY A 180 -8.03 17.61 -18.92
N ARG A 181 -7.35 18.49 -18.17
CA ARG A 181 -5.90 18.48 -17.98
C ARG A 181 -5.48 17.42 -16.94
N GLN A 182 -4.79 16.39 -17.38
CA GLN A 182 -4.19 15.37 -16.50
C GLN A 182 -2.68 15.59 -16.33
N SER A 183 -2.20 15.41 -15.09
CA SER A 183 -0.78 15.52 -14.75
C SER A 183 -0.21 14.12 -14.50
N PHE A 184 0.78 13.73 -15.30
CA PHE A 184 1.50 12.48 -15.08
C PHE A 184 2.80 12.72 -14.32
N LYS A 185 3.07 11.86 -13.34
CA LYS A 185 4.35 11.84 -12.61
C LYS A 185 5.47 11.37 -13.54
N THR A 186 6.71 11.69 -13.18
CA THR A 186 7.88 11.07 -13.82
C THR A 186 7.91 9.59 -13.48
N VAL A 187 8.18 8.77 -14.49
CA VAL A 187 8.31 7.32 -14.38
C VAL A 187 9.75 6.94 -14.70
N ILE A 188 10.29 5.96 -13.98
CA ILE A 188 11.61 5.39 -14.21
C ILE A 188 11.52 3.87 -14.38
N GLU A 189 12.44 3.32 -15.16
CA GLU A 189 12.66 1.89 -15.35
C GLU A 189 14.16 1.57 -15.30
N ALA A 190 14.53 0.30 -15.14
CA ALA A 190 15.92 -0.14 -15.14
C ALA A 190 16.57 0.17 -16.50
N GLY A 191 17.72 0.83 -16.46
CA GLY A 191 18.50 1.14 -17.66
C GLY A 191 19.42 -0.01 -18.09
N PRO A 192 19.93 0.02 -19.33
CA PRO A 192 20.77 -1.06 -19.88
C PRO A 192 22.00 -1.37 -19.03
N ALA A 193 22.63 -0.35 -18.42
CA ALA A 193 23.78 -0.56 -17.56
C ALA A 193 23.42 -1.31 -16.27
N LEU A 194 22.24 -1.02 -15.69
CA LEU A 194 21.77 -1.74 -14.51
C LEU A 194 21.43 -3.20 -14.85
N VAL A 195 20.72 -3.43 -15.95
CA VAL A 195 20.41 -4.78 -16.44
C VAL A 195 21.66 -5.61 -16.68
N ALA A 196 22.69 -5.02 -17.34
CA ALA A 196 23.96 -5.68 -17.57
C ALA A 196 24.70 -5.99 -16.26
N THR A 197 24.64 -5.09 -15.27
CA THR A 197 25.25 -5.31 -13.96
C THR A 197 24.55 -6.44 -13.20
N ILE A 198 23.21 -6.46 -13.18
CA ILE A 198 22.43 -7.53 -12.55
C ILE A 198 22.74 -8.90 -13.17
N GLY A 199 22.97 -8.98 -14.48
CA GLY A 199 23.34 -10.21 -15.17
C GLY A 199 24.60 -10.90 -14.63
N GLN A 200 25.43 -10.19 -13.83
CA GLN A 200 26.58 -10.76 -13.14
C GLN A 200 26.24 -11.42 -11.78
N TYR A 201 25.00 -11.28 -11.36
CA TYR A 201 24.47 -11.77 -10.09
C TYR A 201 23.24 -12.67 -10.32
N PRO A 202 23.42 -13.85 -10.94
CA PRO A 202 22.29 -14.69 -11.40
C PRO A 202 21.42 -15.23 -10.27
N ASP A 203 21.94 -15.28 -9.05
CA ASP A 203 21.22 -15.84 -7.89
C ASP A 203 20.39 -14.78 -7.12
N LEU A 204 20.38 -13.52 -7.58
CA LEU A 204 19.59 -12.47 -6.93
C LEU A 204 18.10 -12.73 -7.09
N THR A 205 17.40 -12.53 -5.99
CA THR A 205 15.94 -12.65 -5.90
C THR A 205 15.33 -11.39 -5.31
N THR A 206 14.01 -11.27 -5.34
CA THR A 206 13.30 -10.17 -4.68
C THR A 206 13.49 -10.17 -3.15
N ALA A 207 13.78 -11.33 -2.53
CA ALA A 207 14.02 -11.46 -1.10
C ALA A 207 15.33 -10.79 -0.65
N ASP A 208 16.27 -10.58 -1.58
CA ASP A 208 17.52 -9.88 -1.30
C ASP A 208 17.35 -8.36 -1.07
N PHE A 209 16.16 -7.84 -1.33
CA PHE A 209 15.81 -6.41 -1.21
C PHE A 209 14.54 -6.25 -0.38
N ALA A 210 14.66 -5.97 0.90
CA ALA A 210 13.55 -5.77 1.80
C ALA A 210 13.32 -4.29 2.15
N LEU A 211 12.28 -4.02 2.92
CA LEU A 211 12.03 -2.69 3.46
C LEU A 211 12.82 -2.50 4.73
N GLY A 212 13.62 -1.45 4.77
CA GLY A 212 14.37 -1.04 5.94
C GLY A 212 13.46 -0.57 7.08
N GLU A 213 14.01 -0.53 8.30
CA GLU A 213 13.28 -0.20 9.53
C GLU A 213 12.71 1.23 9.57
N GLY A 214 13.08 2.12 8.67
CA GLY A 214 12.69 3.54 8.67
C GLY A 214 11.30 3.84 8.10
N ARG A 215 10.56 2.82 7.61
CA ARG A 215 9.25 3.04 7.04
C ARG A 215 8.16 3.15 8.10
N GLU A 216 7.47 4.30 8.14
CA GLU A 216 6.30 4.46 9.00
C GLU A 216 5.09 3.70 8.45
N THR A 217 4.54 2.81 9.26
CA THR A 217 3.38 1.96 8.92
C THR A 217 2.07 2.44 9.54
N ILE A 218 2.13 3.36 10.49
CA ILE A 218 0.94 4.01 11.08
C ILE A 218 0.80 5.39 10.45
N VAL A 219 -0.19 5.56 9.60
CA VAL A 219 -0.34 6.76 8.76
C VAL A 219 -1.55 7.56 9.21
N LEU A 220 -1.32 8.80 9.62
CA LEU A 220 -2.37 9.80 9.88
C LEU A 220 -2.53 10.67 8.63
N LYS A 221 -3.73 10.73 8.03
CA LYS A 221 -3.94 11.33 6.72
C LYS A 221 -5.29 12.02 6.61
N TRP A 222 -5.31 13.23 6.03
CA TRP A 222 -6.55 13.89 5.65
C TRP A 222 -7.26 13.15 4.51
N SER A 223 -8.59 13.19 4.51
CA SER A 223 -9.40 12.62 3.43
C SER A 223 -8.99 13.19 2.06
N ASN A 224 -9.02 12.35 1.03
CA ASN A 224 -8.84 12.79 -0.36
C ASN A 224 -9.96 13.74 -0.82
N ASN A 225 -11.10 13.72 -0.12
CA ASN A 225 -12.27 14.57 -0.37
C ASN A 225 -12.38 15.73 0.64
N HIS A 226 -11.28 16.07 1.36
CA HIS A 226 -11.30 17.17 2.31
C HIS A 226 -11.75 18.47 1.61
N PRO A 227 -12.62 19.30 2.23
CA PRO A 227 -13.10 20.56 1.62
C PRO A 227 -11.96 21.49 1.19
N ASP A 228 -10.95 21.66 2.05
CA ASP A 228 -9.72 22.37 1.67
C ASP A 228 -8.86 21.49 0.77
N ALA A 229 -8.73 21.91 -0.49
CA ALA A 229 -7.94 21.20 -1.49
C ALA A 229 -6.45 21.05 -1.11
N ARG A 230 -5.92 21.94 -0.26
CA ARG A 230 -4.52 21.90 0.21
C ARG A 230 -4.27 20.76 1.18
N LEU A 231 -5.30 20.31 1.89
CA LEU A 231 -5.22 19.21 2.86
C LEU A 231 -5.55 17.84 2.27
N ARG A 232 -6.14 17.78 1.07
CA ARG A 232 -6.58 16.54 0.44
C ARG A 232 -5.46 15.51 0.36
N GLY A 233 -5.65 14.39 1.05
CA GLY A 233 -4.71 13.27 1.04
C GLY A 233 -3.35 13.56 1.69
N ARG A 234 -3.19 14.72 2.34
CA ARG A 234 -1.95 15.09 3.03
C ARG A 234 -1.76 14.25 4.28
N LYS A 235 -0.58 13.69 4.45
CA LYS A 235 -0.15 13.02 5.67
C LYS A 235 0.18 14.05 6.76
N VAL A 236 -0.16 13.73 8.00
CA VAL A 236 0.05 14.59 9.17
C VAL A 236 1.03 13.90 10.11
N ASP A 237 2.06 14.62 10.53
CA ASP A 237 2.99 14.14 11.55
C ASP A 237 2.32 14.09 12.93
N TYR A 238 2.81 13.27 13.83
CA TYR A 238 2.27 13.09 15.17
C TYR A 238 3.37 12.66 16.16
N ASP A 239 3.15 12.90 17.44
CA ASP A 239 4.04 12.43 18.49
C ASP A 239 3.75 10.96 18.81
N ASP A 240 4.81 10.20 19.12
CA ASP A 240 4.65 8.80 19.48
C ASP A 240 4.02 8.67 20.87
N THR A 241 2.99 7.85 20.91
CA THR A 241 2.33 7.42 22.15
C THR A 241 2.57 5.92 22.37
N PRO A 242 2.36 5.38 23.59
CA PRO A 242 2.42 3.93 23.81
C PRO A 242 1.53 3.15 22.83
N GLU A 243 0.38 3.70 22.47
CA GLU A 243 -0.56 3.09 21.50
C GLU A 243 0.00 3.07 20.07
N THR A 244 0.58 4.18 19.58
CA THR A 244 1.18 4.22 18.24
C THR A 244 2.40 3.32 18.13
N ILE A 245 3.21 3.24 19.20
CA ILE A 245 4.36 2.33 19.29
C ILE A 245 3.89 0.87 19.22
N ARG A 246 2.85 0.51 19.99
CA ARG A 246 2.23 -0.82 19.97
C ARG A 246 1.70 -1.16 18.56
N MET A 247 0.90 -0.29 17.96
CA MET A 247 0.36 -0.49 16.62
C MET A 247 1.47 -0.66 15.57
N ARG A 248 2.56 0.09 15.67
CA ARG A 248 3.71 -0.05 14.77
C ARG A 248 4.39 -1.40 14.94
N GLY A 249 4.57 -1.86 16.18
CA GLY A 249 5.11 -3.19 16.50
C GLY A 249 4.24 -4.32 15.94
N GLU A 250 2.91 -4.20 16.05
CA GLU A 250 1.95 -5.14 15.44
C GLU A 250 2.12 -5.18 13.91
N MET A 251 2.22 -4.02 13.26
CA MET A 251 2.40 -3.94 11.81
C MET A 251 3.76 -4.48 11.35
N THR A 252 4.83 -4.23 12.09
CA THR A 252 6.15 -4.83 11.82
C THR A 252 6.05 -6.35 11.86
N THR A 253 5.47 -6.89 12.93
CA THR A 253 5.28 -8.34 13.12
C THR A 253 4.49 -8.98 11.98
N LEU A 254 3.42 -8.34 11.50
CA LEU A 254 2.59 -8.84 10.40
C LEU A 254 3.29 -8.69 9.04
N ASN A 255 3.95 -7.55 8.80
CA ASN A 255 4.67 -7.31 7.54
C ASN A 255 5.84 -8.30 7.36
N ASP A 256 6.59 -8.59 8.42
CA ASP A 256 7.66 -9.59 8.38
C ASP A 256 7.09 -11.00 8.12
N TRP A 257 5.93 -11.30 8.69
CA TRP A 257 5.23 -12.56 8.45
C TRP A 257 4.80 -12.72 6.99
N TRP A 258 4.21 -11.68 6.40
CA TRP A 258 3.81 -11.71 4.99
C TRP A 258 5.00 -11.69 4.03
N ALA A 259 6.09 -11.04 4.38
CA ALA A 259 7.30 -11.02 3.55
C ALA A 259 7.86 -12.44 3.35
N GLY A 260 7.84 -13.28 4.39
CA GLY A 260 8.30 -14.67 4.34
C GLY A 260 7.26 -15.69 3.86
N ALA A 261 6.01 -15.28 3.60
CA ALA A 261 4.96 -16.22 3.23
C ALA A 261 5.12 -16.77 1.79
N ASP A 262 4.84 -18.07 1.58
CA ASP A 262 4.75 -18.65 0.25
C ASP A 262 3.40 -18.27 -0.40
N LEU A 263 3.42 -17.25 -1.27
CA LEU A 263 2.24 -16.72 -1.97
C LEU A 263 2.46 -16.88 -3.47
N SER A 264 1.49 -17.49 -4.15
CA SER A 264 1.50 -17.67 -5.59
C SER A 264 0.09 -17.60 -6.18
N LEU A 265 -0.01 -17.66 -7.50
CA LEU A 265 -1.28 -17.80 -8.21
C LEU A 265 -1.44 -19.25 -8.68
N SER A 266 -2.68 -19.68 -8.81
CA SER A 266 -3.01 -21.01 -9.36
C SER A 266 -2.39 -21.20 -10.75
N PRO A 267 -1.83 -22.35 -11.06
CA PRO A 267 -1.27 -22.63 -12.37
C PRO A 267 -2.30 -22.37 -13.48
N GLY A 268 -1.88 -21.67 -14.52
CA GLY A 268 -2.73 -21.32 -15.66
C GLY A 268 -3.66 -20.10 -15.44
N HIS A 269 -3.72 -19.53 -14.23
CA HIS A 269 -4.42 -18.27 -14.03
C HIS A 269 -3.57 -17.10 -14.52
N SER A 270 -4.16 -16.28 -15.40
CA SER A 270 -3.55 -15.05 -15.91
C SER A 270 -4.44 -13.88 -15.51
N PRO A 271 -4.05 -13.07 -14.51
CA PRO A 271 -4.84 -11.91 -14.10
C PRO A 271 -4.91 -10.88 -15.24
N GLU A 272 -6.04 -10.15 -15.32
CA GLU A 272 -6.21 -9.07 -16.33
C GLU A 272 -5.16 -7.97 -16.22
N ALA A 273 -4.69 -7.70 -15.01
CA ALA A 273 -3.61 -6.75 -14.75
C ALA A 273 -2.41 -7.45 -14.10
N PRO A 274 -1.17 -7.06 -14.42
CA PRO A 274 0.02 -7.62 -13.79
C PRO A 274 -0.04 -7.49 -12.26
N VAL A 275 0.12 -8.63 -11.56
CA VAL A 275 0.11 -8.69 -10.10
C VAL A 275 1.54 -8.80 -9.59
N ASN A 276 1.99 -7.80 -8.86
CA ASN A 276 3.31 -7.83 -8.21
C ASN A 276 3.21 -8.55 -6.86
N LEU A 277 3.46 -9.85 -6.82
CA LEU A 277 3.38 -10.70 -5.62
C LEU A 277 4.37 -10.30 -4.51
N SER A 278 5.38 -9.50 -4.81
CA SER A 278 6.34 -9.01 -3.81
C SER A 278 5.85 -7.77 -3.05
N ARG A 279 4.75 -7.13 -3.50
CA ARG A 279 4.15 -5.99 -2.82
C ARG A 279 3.31 -6.45 -1.62
N ARG A 280 3.96 -6.85 -0.54
CA ARG A 280 3.35 -7.51 0.63
C ARG A 280 3.23 -6.61 1.85
N THR A 281 3.85 -5.44 1.85
CA THR A 281 3.87 -4.54 2.99
C THR A 281 2.59 -3.74 3.09
N MET A 282 2.02 -3.70 4.29
CA MET A 282 0.81 -2.95 4.58
C MET A 282 1.08 -1.82 5.59
N SER A 283 0.23 -0.83 5.55
CA SER A 283 0.18 0.27 6.52
C SER A 283 -1.26 0.44 7.00
N ARG A 284 -1.44 0.86 8.25
CA ARG A 284 -2.74 1.28 8.79
C ARG A 284 -2.91 2.77 8.53
N ILE A 285 -4.03 3.16 7.91
CA ILE A 285 -4.31 4.55 7.55
C ILE A 285 -5.47 5.08 8.39
N PHE A 286 -5.17 6.05 9.24
CA PHE A 286 -6.12 6.73 10.11
C PHE A 286 -6.49 8.11 9.56
N SER A 287 -7.67 8.60 9.93
CA SER A 287 -8.14 9.94 9.57
C SER A 287 -7.52 11.01 10.46
N ALA A 288 -6.92 12.03 9.84
CA ALA A 288 -6.39 13.18 10.57
C ALA A 288 -7.47 14.11 11.17
N ALA A 289 -8.74 13.80 10.96
CA ALA A 289 -9.84 14.47 11.67
C ALA A 289 -9.88 14.11 13.16
N ASP A 290 -9.19 13.02 13.55
CA ASP A 290 -9.01 12.61 14.94
C ASP A 290 -7.54 12.23 15.20
N PRO A 291 -6.79 13.06 15.93
CA PRO A 291 -5.39 12.80 16.25
C PRO A 291 -5.19 11.65 17.26
N THR A 292 -6.26 11.12 17.85
CA THR A 292 -6.21 10.00 18.81
C THR A 292 -6.26 8.62 18.14
N PHE A 293 -6.27 8.56 16.80
CA PHE A 293 -6.35 7.32 16.02
C PHE A 293 -7.64 6.52 16.23
N GLY A 294 -8.73 7.22 16.62
CA GLY A 294 -10.07 6.63 16.79
C GLY A 294 -10.87 6.48 15.49
N LEU A 295 -10.38 7.02 14.36
CA LEU A 295 -11.10 7.04 13.08
C LEU A 295 -10.30 6.36 11.98
N GLY A 296 -10.89 5.38 11.28
CA GLY A 296 -10.27 4.67 10.17
C GLY A 296 -9.38 3.52 10.62
N GLY A 297 -8.11 3.48 10.20
CA GLY A 297 -7.14 2.45 10.62
C GLY A 297 -7.14 1.17 9.80
N ARG A 298 -7.91 1.09 8.70
CA ARG A 298 -7.85 -0.05 7.76
C ARG A 298 -6.45 -0.22 7.17
N LEU A 299 -6.15 -1.45 6.75
CA LEU A 299 -4.88 -1.85 6.18
C LEU A 299 -4.89 -1.64 4.66
N TYR A 300 -3.80 -1.10 4.11
CA TYR A 300 -3.66 -0.77 2.69
C TYR A 300 -2.27 -1.13 2.16
N HIS A 301 -2.11 -1.09 0.83
CA HIS A 301 -0.89 -1.10 0.04
C HIS A 301 -0.36 -2.47 -0.40
N SER A 302 -0.88 -3.60 0.07
CA SER A 302 -0.48 -4.92 -0.45
C SER A 302 -1.07 -5.20 -1.83
N PHE A 303 -0.51 -6.19 -2.55
CA PHE A 303 -1.01 -6.59 -3.86
C PHE A 303 -2.42 -7.18 -3.79
N TRP A 304 -2.74 -7.97 -2.75
CA TRP A 304 -4.05 -8.61 -2.62
C TRP A 304 -5.22 -7.64 -2.32
N ILE A 305 -4.92 -6.44 -1.83
CA ILE A 305 -5.93 -5.35 -1.72
C ILE A 305 -6.28 -4.78 -3.09
N ILE A 306 -5.28 -4.73 -4.01
CA ILE A 306 -5.42 -4.08 -5.32
C ILE A 306 -5.98 -5.05 -6.35
N MET A 307 -5.77 -6.37 -6.14
CA MET A 307 -6.31 -7.40 -7.03
C MET A 307 -7.84 -7.33 -7.12
N PRO A 308 -8.40 -7.52 -8.32
CA PRO A 308 -9.83 -7.79 -8.50
C PRO A 308 -10.28 -8.96 -7.63
N THR A 309 -11.57 -8.98 -7.26
CA THR A 309 -12.13 -10.04 -6.39
C THR A 309 -12.01 -11.40 -7.05
N GLU A 310 -12.23 -11.47 -8.34
CA GLU A 310 -12.16 -12.67 -9.18
C GLU A 310 -10.76 -13.28 -9.16
N ASP A 311 -9.73 -12.44 -9.27
CA ASP A 311 -8.34 -12.88 -9.26
C ASP A 311 -7.90 -13.38 -7.87
N ARG A 312 -8.46 -12.81 -6.79
CA ARG A 312 -8.14 -13.23 -5.41
C ARG A 312 -8.50 -14.68 -5.12
N ALA A 313 -9.53 -15.21 -5.78
CA ALA A 313 -9.91 -16.63 -5.66
C ALA A 313 -8.84 -17.60 -6.21
N ALA A 314 -7.96 -17.10 -7.09
CA ALA A 314 -6.85 -17.88 -7.65
C ALA A 314 -5.56 -17.81 -6.81
N LEU A 315 -5.55 -17.10 -5.68
CA LEU A 315 -4.41 -17.06 -4.77
C LEU A 315 -4.16 -18.44 -4.15
N LEU A 316 -2.88 -18.76 -3.97
CA LEU A 316 -2.41 -19.90 -3.19
C LEU A 316 -1.56 -19.39 -2.03
N ILE A 317 -1.77 -19.94 -0.84
CA ILE A 317 -0.97 -19.70 0.35
C ILE A 317 -0.34 -21.03 0.76
N GLY A 318 1.00 -21.15 0.69
CA GLY A 318 1.68 -22.42 0.93
C GLY A 318 1.23 -23.49 -0.08
N ARG A 319 0.99 -23.10 -1.34
CA ARG A 319 0.45 -23.95 -2.42
C ARG A 319 -0.97 -24.48 -2.19
N GLU A 320 -1.66 -24.02 -1.16
CA GLU A 320 -3.02 -24.40 -0.82
C GLU A 320 -4.02 -23.37 -1.37
N PRO A 321 -5.16 -23.82 -1.90
CA PRO A 321 -6.23 -22.92 -2.31
C PRO A 321 -6.79 -22.17 -1.10
N VAL A 322 -7.29 -20.97 -1.34
CA VAL A 322 -7.75 -20.06 -0.30
C VAL A 322 -9.28 -20.02 -0.19
N VAL A 323 -9.74 -19.46 0.91
CA VAL A 323 -11.12 -19.03 1.14
C VAL A 323 -11.11 -17.62 1.73
N SER A 324 -12.04 -16.79 1.29
CA SER A 324 -12.28 -15.46 1.83
C SER A 324 -13.40 -15.50 2.87
N LEU A 325 -13.14 -14.95 4.04
CA LEU A 325 -14.09 -14.91 5.19
C LEU A 325 -14.42 -13.47 5.51
N ASP A 326 -15.70 -13.13 5.56
CA ASP A 326 -16.22 -11.78 5.75
C ASP A 326 -17.17 -11.71 6.95
N PHE A 327 -17.22 -10.56 7.62
CA PHE A 327 -18.18 -10.29 8.66
C PHE A 327 -19.55 -9.90 8.08
N GLY A 328 -20.60 -10.63 8.44
CA GLY A 328 -21.98 -10.28 8.10
C GLY A 328 -22.45 -9.07 8.88
N SER A 329 -22.86 -8.00 8.19
CA SER A 329 -23.47 -6.79 8.80
C SER A 329 -22.64 -6.16 9.93
N ALA A 330 -21.30 -6.13 9.79
CA ALA A 330 -20.34 -5.76 10.85
C ALA A 330 -20.71 -4.44 11.56
N PHE A 331 -20.96 -3.36 10.83
CA PHE A 331 -21.20 -2.04 11.41
C PHE A 331 -22.52 -1.99 12.20
N LEU A 332 -23.58 -2.62 11.72
CA LEU A 332 -24.81 -2.72 12.49
C LEU A 332 -24.61 -3.54 13.77
N ARG A 333 -23.89 -4.67 13.71
CA ARG A 333 -23.55 -5.47 14.89
C ARG A 333 -22.73 -4.68 15.91
N MET A 334 -21.75 -3.89 15.45
CA MET A 334 -20.97 -2.98 16.29
C MET A 334 -21.87 -1.90 16.94
N ALA A 335 -22.87 -1.41 16.22
CA ALA A 335 -23.84 -0.45 16.75
C ALA A 335 -24.67 -1.07 17.87
N TYR A 336 -25.16 -2.31 17.71
CA TYR A 336 -25.84 -3.04 18.78
C TYR A 336 -24.96 -3.26 20.00
N GLY A 337 -23.70 -3.70 19.78
CA GLY A 337 -22.73 -3.87 20.87
C GLY A 337 -22.44 -2.56 21.62
N ARG A 338 -22.33 -1.44 20.90
CA ARG A 338 -22.15 -0.10 21.50
C ARG A 338 -23.39 0.34 22.30
N ALA A 339 -24.58 -0.01 21.85
CA ALA A 339 -25.82 0.29 22.55
C ALA A 339 -26.04 -0.62 23.78
N GLY A 340 -25.30 -1.72 23.92
CA GLY A 340 -25.54 -2.74 24.94
C GLY A 340 -26.79 -3.57 24.68
N GLU A 341 -27.27 -3.60 23.44
CA GLU A 341 -28.47 -4.26 23.03
C GLU A 341 -28.22 -5.62 22.37
N PRO A 342 -29.09 -6.62 22.54
CA PRO A 342 -28.93 -7.90 21.89
C PRO A 342 -29.00 -7.77 20.37
N VAL A 343 -28.05 -8.41 19.66
CA VAL A 343 -27.99 -8.41 18.20
C VAL A 343 -29.11 -9.32 17.65
N PRO A 344 -29.99 -8.85 16.76
CA PRO A 344 -30.93 -9.72 16.06
C PRO A 344 -30.22 -10.87 15.32
N ALA A 345 -30.87 -12.05 15.28
CA ALA A 345 -30.32 -13.20 14.55
C ALA A 345 -30.34 -12.97 13.02
N GLY A 346 -29.37 -13.55 12.33
CA GLY A 346 -29.28 -13.54 10.87
C GLY A 346 -28.73 -12.23 10.28
N ASP A 347 -29.10 -11.96 9.01
CA ASP A 347 -28.65 -10.78 8.29
C ASP A 347 -29.39 -9.53 8.72
N LEU A 348 -28.69 -8.58 9.31
CA LEU A 348 -29.29 -7.34 9.83
C LEU A 348 -29.81 -6.41 8.71
N TYR A 349 -29.45 -6.63 7.46
CA TYR A 349 -30.04 -5.92 6.32
C TYR A 349 -31.37 -6.55 5.86
N ALA A 350 -31.80 -7.66 6.46
CA ALA A 350 -33.01 -8.39 6.16
C ALA A 350 -33.90 -8.64 7.40
N VAL A 351 -33.83 -7.76 8.40
CA VAL A 351 -34.68 -7.85 9.62
C VAL A 351 -36.05 -7.28 9.34
N GLY A 352 -37.11 -7.99 9.79
CA GLY A 352 -38.47 -7.52 9.69
C GLY A 352 -38.92 -7.17 8.28
N LYS A 353 -39.44 -5.97 8.07
CA LYS A 353 -39.86 -5.47 6.74
C LYS A 353 -38.71 -5.38 5.72
N LEU A 354 -37.45 -5.24 6.17
CA LEU A 354 -36.29 -5.20 5.30
C LEU A 354 -36.06 -6.51 4.56
N ALA A 355 -36.55 -7.64 5.06
CA ALA A 355 -36.47 -8.94 4.38
C ALA A 355 -37.25 -9.00 3.06
N GLU A 356 -38.20 -8.11 2.85
CA GLU A 356 -38.98 -8.01 1.63
C GLU A 356 -38.26 -7.18 0.54
N TRP A 357 -37.12 -6.54 0.87
CA TRP A 357 -36.42 -5.61 0.01
C TRP A 357 -35.07 -6.12 -0.45
N PRO A 358 -34.58 -5.69 -1.64
CA PRO A 358 -33.28 -6.10 -2.13
C PRO A 358 -32.16 -5.70 -1.15
N ARG A 359 -31.42 -6.67 -0.67
CA ARG A 359 -30.32 -6.49 0.27
C ARG A 359 -29.27 -5.49 -0.22
N ASP A 360 -28.97 -5.54 -1.53
CA ASP A 360 -27.95 -4.68 -2.15
C ASP A 360 -28.36 -3.21 -2.19
N ILE A 361 -29.62 -2.92 -1.88
CA ILE A 361 -30.16 -1.58 -1.67
C ILE A 361 -30.16 -1.18 -0.21
N VAL A 362 -30.63 -2.08 0.66
CA VAL A 362 -30.71 -1.81 2.11
C VAL A 362 -29.32 -1.60 2.71
N LYS A 363 -28.34 -2.44 2.37
CA LYS A 363 -26.97 -2.39 2.89
C LYS A 363 -26.29 -1.03 2.69
N PRO A 364 -26.16 -0.47 1.46
CA PRO A 364 -25.55 0.83 1.28
C PRO A 364 -26.33 1.98 1.94
N VAL A 365 -27.65 1.90 2.03
CA VAL A 365 -28.45 2.94 2.74
C VAL A 365 -28.15 2.91 4.23
N ALA A 366 -28.19 1.74 4.86
CA ALA A 366 -27.92 1.60 6.30
C ALA A 366 -26.49 2.05 6.66
N ASN A 367 -25.51 1.68 5.83
CA ASN A 367 -24.11 2.12 6.02
C ASN A 367 -23.97 3.64 5.86
N ALA A 368 -24.62 4.24 4.84
CA ALA A 368 -24.61 5.69 4.66
C ALA A 368 -25.27 6.42 5.84
N MET A 369 -26.32 5.85 6.45
CA MET A 369 -26.92 6.42 7.65
C MET A 369 -25.99 6.40 8.87
N LEU A 370 -25.05 5.44 8.96
CA LEU A 370 -24.02 5.41 10.01
C LEU A 370 -22.85 6.37 9.70
N ASP A 371 -22.53 6.57 8.42
CA ASP A 371 -21.40 7.41 7.98
C ASP A 371 -21.74 8.91 7.93
N ASP A 372 -23.02 9.27 7.77
CA ASP A 372 -23.44 10.65 7.61
C ASP A 372 -23.47 11.40 8.96
N ARG A 373 -23.08 12.68 8.91
CA ARG A 373 -23.17 13.64 10.03
C ARG A 373 -24.25 14.70 9.82
N THR A 374 -24.98 14.65 8.73
CA THR A 374 -26.00 15.65 8.43
C THR A 374 -27.21 15.48 9.36
N LYS A 375 -27.67 16.63 9.90
CA LYS A 375 -28.83 16.67 10.77
C LYS A 375 -30.05 16.04 10.11
N ILE A 376 -30.80 15.31 10.90
CA ILE A 376 -32.06 14.62 10.57
C ILE A 376 -33.09 15.58 9.91
N ASP A 377 -32.95 16.90 10.10
CA ASP A 377 -33.93 17.93 9.76
C ASP A 377 -33.92 18.38 8.29
N ASP A 378 -32.91 17.96 7.48
CA ASP A 378 -32.91 18.22 6.06
C ASP A 378 -33.05 16.95 5.22
N PRO A 379 -34.27 16.59 4.78
CA PRO A 379 -34.52 15.41 3.96
C PRO A 379 -33.77 15.42 2.60
N GLY A 380 -33.31 16.60 2.18
CA GLY A 380 -32.51 16.77 0.96
C GLY A 380 -31.00 16.67 1.16
N ALA A 381 -30.52 16.69 2.40
CA ALA A 381 -29.12 16.82 2.75
C ALA A 381 -28.39 15.51 3.03
N VAL A 382 -28.89 14.37 2.59
CA VAL A 382 -28.17 13.09 2.68
C VAL A 382 -27.03 13.12 1.66
N SER A 383 -25.94 13.77 2.05
CA SER A 383 -24.78 14.04 1.19
C SER A 383 -24.10 12.77 0.71
N GLY A 384 -24.11 11.71 1.51
CA GLY A 384 -23.61 10.38 1.15
C GLY A 384 -24.37 9.74 0.00
N LEU A 385 -25.68 9.91 -0.03
CA LEU A 385 -26.55 9.33 -1.05
C LEU A 385 -26.54 10.11 -2.39
N ARG A 386 -26.18 11.39 -2.37
CA ARG A 386 -25.94 12.18 -3.61
C ARG A 386 -24.66 11.76 -4.33
N ARG A 387 -23.75 11.06 -3.64
CA ARG A 387 -22.47 10.58 -4.19
C ARG A 387 -22.52 9.12 -4.62
N TRP A 388 -23.69 8.50 -4.60
CA TRP A 388 -23.80 7.17 -5.17
C TRP A 388 -23.36 7.20 -6.63
N PRO A 389 -22.50 6.27 -7.06
CA PRO A 389 -22.16 6.10 -8.45
C PRO A 389 -23.45 6.05 -9.28
N SER A 390 -23.42 6.64 -10.47
CA SER A 390 -24.57 6.68 -11.37
C SER A 390 -25.12 5.28 -11.71
N ASP A 391 -24.28 4.27 -11.63
CA ASP A 391 -24.61 2.85 -11.80
C ASP A 391 -25.52 2.32 -10.68
N ILE A 392 -25.30 2.70 -9.40
CA ILE A 392 -26.20 2.29 -8.31
C ILE A 392 -27.57 2.95 -8.43
N GLN A 393 -27.63 4.21 -8.87
CA GLN A 393 -28.92 4.85 -9.15
C GLN A 393 -29.65 4.23 -10.36
N ALA A 394 -28.88 3.81 -11.37
CA ALA A 394 -29.42 3.08 -12.53
C ALA A 394 -29.92 1.70 -12.09
N ARG A 395 -29.14 0.95 -11.33
CA ARG A 395 -29.53 -0.34 -10.75
C ARG A 395 -30.76 -0.24 -9.85
N LEU A 396 -30.88 0.82 -9.02
CA LEU A 396 -32.07 1.08 -8.23
C LEU A 396 -33.33 1.15 -9.06
N LYS A 397 -33.27 1.86 -10.20
CA LYS A 397 -34.39 2.00 -11.12
C LYS A 397 -34.67 0.71 -11.88
N GLU A 398 -33.66 -0.06 -12.21
CA GLU A 398 -33.77 -1.29 -13.00
C GLU A 398 -34.18 -2.49 -12.14
N GLU A 399 -33.50 -2.69 -10.99
CA GLU A 399 -33.69 -3.86 -10.13
C GLU A 399 -34.85 -3.68 -9.13
N TRP A 400 -35.25 -2.43 -8.84
CA TRP A 400 -36.40 -2.13 -7.96
C TRP A 400 -37.25 -0.97 -8.47
N PRO A 401 -37.92 -1.11 -9.64
CA PRO A 401 -38.72 -0.04 -10.25
C PRO A 401 -39.83 0.50 -9.34
N ALA A 402 -40.36 -0.35 -8.45
CA ALA A 402 -41.42 -0.02 -7.49
C ALA A 402 -40.89 0.45 -6.11
N HIS A 403 -39.62 0.90 -6.03
CA HIS A 403 -39.05 1.33 -4.74
C HIS A 403 -39.89 2.45 -4.11
N PRO A 404 -40.14 2.39 -2.78
CA PRO A 404 -41.04 3.34 -2.11
C PRO A 404 -40.43 4.74 -1.92
N GLY A 405 -39.25 4.96 -2.47
CA GLY A 405 -38.44 6.17 -2.24
C GLY A 405 -37.49 6.04 -1.05
N LEU A 406 -36.37 6.73 -1.14
CA LEU A 406 -35.27 6.61 -0.19
C LEU A 406 -35.64 7.02 1.23
N ALA A 407 -36.53 8.02 1.38
CA ALA A 407 -37.03 8.46 2.68
C ALA A 407 -37.78 7.34 3.40
N VAL A 408 -38.59 6.57 2.66
CA VAL A 408 -39.33 5.42 3.25
C VAL A 408 -38.36 4.30 3.61
N VAL A 409 -37.36 4.00 2.78
CA VAL A 409 -36.32 2.99 3.09
C VAL A 409 -35.62 3.34 4.41
N ARG A 410 -35.20 4.59 4.57
CA ARG A 410 -34.57 5.10 5.79
C ARG A 410 -35.48 4.95 7.01
N ALA A 411 -36.75 5.39 6.92
CA ALA A 411 -37.69 5.30 8.01
C ALA A 411 -37.93 3.85 8.44
N VAL A 412 -37.94 2.91 7.51
CA VAL A 412 -38.07 1.48 7.82
C VAL A 412 -36.80 0.94 8.49
N ILE A 413 -35.59 1.31 7.99
CA ILE A 413 -34.34 0.94 8.65
C ILE A 413 -34.32 1.45 10.10
N GLU A 414 -34.68 2.71 10.33
CA GLU A 414 -34.76 3.29 11.69
C GLU A 414 -35.74 2.57 12.59
N ARG A 415 -36.87 2.11 12.07
CA ARG A 415 -37.88 1.37 12.80
C ARG A 415 -37.42 -0.04 13.15
N GLU A 416 -36.91 -0.78 12.18
CA GLU A 416 -36.45 -2.17 12.36
C GLU A 416 -35.21 -2.23 13.26
N HIS A 417 -34.39 -1.16 13.28
CA HIS A 417 -33.23 -1.01 14.13
C HIS A 417 -33.42 0.04 15.23
N ALA A 418 -34.61 0.12 15.81
CA ALA A 418 -34.95 1.09 16.86
C ALA A 418 -33.95 1.17 18.03
N PRO A 419 -33.36 0.07 18.55
CA PRO A 419 -32.38 0.12 19.63
C PRO A 419 -31.09 0.92 19.29
N ILE A 420 -30.71 0.96 18.03
CA ILE A 420 -29.50 1.69 17.58
C ILE A 420 -29.81 2.97 16.80
N ARG A 421 -31.05 3.40 16.75
CA ARG A 421 -31.50 4.58 16.00
C ARG A 421 -30.71 5.85 16.35
N SER A 422 -30.31 6.00 17.61
CA SER A 422 -29.51 7.14 18.07
C SER A 422 -28.12 7.26 17.43
N MET A 423 -27.64 6.21 16.76
CA MET A 423 -26.32 6.19 16.09
C MET A 423 -26.39 6.59 14.62
N PHE A 424 -27.57 6.52 14.00
CA PHE A 424 -27.76 6.99 12.64
C PHE A 424 -27.52 8.51 12.55
N TYR A 425 -26.93 8.94 11.46
CA TYR A 425 -26.59 10.36 11.17
C TYR A 425 -25.63 11.00 12.18
N ARG A 426 -24.81 10.19 12.84
CA ARG A 426 -23.77 10.66 13.79
C ARG A 426 -22.36 10.55 13.24
N GLY A 427 -22.18 9.94 12.05
CA GLY A 427 -20.87 9.76 11.45
C GLY A 427 -19.99 8.75 12.19
N VAL A 428 -20.62 7.72 12.80
CA VAL A 428 -19.93 6.67 13.58
C VAL A 428 -19.20 5.65 12.71
N GLY A 429 -19.45 5.64 11.40
CA GLY A 429 -18.86 4.65 10.48
C GLY A 429 -17.33 4.63 10.50
N MET A 430 -16.68 5.80 10.60
CA MET A 430 -15.21 5.87 10.71
C MET A 430 -14.70 5.33 12.05
N GLU A 431 -15.46 5.45 13.13
CA GLU A 431 -15.16 4.83 14.44
C GLU A 431 -15.30 3.30 14.34
N PHE A 432 -16.35 2.82 13.67
CA PHE A 432 -16.51 1.39 13.40
C PHE A 432 -15.43 0.82 12.51
N GLN A 433 -14.92 1.58 11.53
CA GLN A 433 -13.72 1.18 10.78
C GLN A 433 -12.49 1.03 11.69
N ALA A 434 -12.35 1.87 12.72
CA ALA A 434 -11.25 1.73 13.67
C ALA A 434 -11.40 0.47 14.53
N LEU A 435 -12.63 0.15 14.97
CA LEU A 435 -12.92 -1.10 15.69
C LEU A 435 -12.69 -2.31 14.78
N GLU A 436 -13.20 -2.30 13.56
CA GLU A 436 -13.00 -3.33 12.54
C GLU A 436 -11.50 -3.61 12.33
N SER A 437 -10.71 -2.56 12.13
CA SER A 437 -9.27 -2.67 11.96
C SER A 437 -8.56 -3.29 13.18
N ARG A 438 -9.00 -2.96 14.41
CA ARG A 438 -8.48 -3.60 15.62
C ARG A 438 -8.81 -5.09 15.67
N ILE A 439 -10.04 -5.46 15.30
CA ILE A 439 -10.48 -6.86 15.23
C ILE A 439 -9.62 -7.62 14.22
N ILE A 440 -9.50 -7.10 13.01
CA ILE A 440 -8.73 -7.74 11.93
C ILE A 440 -7.27 -7.94 12.34
N VAL A 441 -6.61 -6.92 12.91
CA VAL A 441 -5.22 -7.04 13.38
C VAL A 441 -5.09 -8.10 14.48
N ALA A 442 -6.03 -8.15 15.43
CA ALA A 442 -6.02 -9.16 16.50
C ALA A 442 -6.18 -10.59 15.94
N VAL A 443 -7.10 -10.79 14.98
CA VAL A 443 -7.28 -12.08 14.29
C VAL A 443 -6.01 -12.48 13.54
N LEU A 444 -5.37 -11.55 12.81
CA LEU A 444 -4.14 -11.84 12.06
C LEU A 444 -2.97 -12.23 12.97
N LEU A 445 -2.82 -11.57 14.13
CA LEU A 445 -1.81 -11.92 15.13
C LEU A 445 -2.09 -13.30 15.75
N ALA A 446 -3.37 -13.62 16.02
CA ALA A 446 -3.77 -14.93 16.51
C ALA A 446 -3.52 -16.03 15.46
N LEU A 447 -3.88 -15.82 14.19
CA LEU A 447 -3.56 -16.73 13.09
C LEU A 447 -2.06 -16.94 12.96
N ARG A 448 -1.27 -15.87 13.02
CA ARG A 448 0.20 -15.95 12.99
C ARG A 448 0.75 -16.82 14.12
N SER A 449 0.22 -16.71 15.34
CA SER A 449 0.66 -17.55 16.47
C SER A 449 0.39 -19.05 16.24
N MET A 450 -0.56 -19.37 15.37
CA MET A 450 -0.87 -20.74 14.91
C MET A 450 -0.08 -21.15 13.67
N GLY A 451 0.80 -20.29 13.15
CA GLY A 451 1.53 -20.54 11.90
C GLY A 451 0.66 -20.42 10.64
N VAL A 452 -0.52 -19.80 10.73
CA VAL A 452 -1.48 -19.65 9.62
C VAL A 452 -1.36 -18.26 9.00
N VAL A 453 -1.04 -18.20 7.71
CA VAL A 453 -1.00 -16.92 6.96
C VAL A 453 -2.43 -16.47 6.66
N GLY A 454 -2.79 -15.29 7.16
CA GLY A 454 -4.03 -14.59 6.82
C GLY A 454 -3.72 -13.30 6.04
N LEU A 455 -4.46 -13.06 4.95
CA LEU A 455 -4.31 -11.84 4.12
C LEU A 455 -5.57 -10.98 4.29
N PRO A 456 -5.47 -9.78 4.88
CA PRO A 456 -6.65 -8.93 5.13
C PRO A 456 -7.08 -8.17 3.87
N VAL A 457 -8.38 -8.10 3.65
CA VAL A 457 -9.03 -7.24 2.64
C VAL A 457 -10.17 -6.50 3.32
N HIS A 458 -9.86 -5.36 3.95
CA HIS A 458 -10.77 -4.57 4.78
C HIS A 458 -11.34 -5.39 5.96
N ASP A 459 -12.63 -5.74 5.93
CA ASP A 459 -13.35 -6.57 6.89
C ASP A 459 -13.30 -8.08 6.59
N CYS A 460 -12.63 -8.45 5.49
CA CYS A 460 -12.44 -9.83 5.04
C CYS A 460 -11.02 -10.33 5.34
N ILE A 461 -10.88 -11.63 5.59
CA ILE A 461 -9.58 -12.31 5.72
C ILE A 461 -9.53 -13.49 4.75
N ILE A 462 -8.48 -13.56 3.94
CA ILE A 462 -8.19 -14.69 3.06
C ILE A 462 -7.24 -15.64 3.81
N VAL A 463 -7.62 -16.90 3.91
CA VAL A 463 -6.82 -17.96 4.58
C VAL A 463 -6.75 -19.23 3.71
N PRO A 464 -5.77 -20.13 3.92
CA PRO A 464 -5.82 -21.46 3.32
C PRO A 464 -7.12 -22.18 3.71
N LYS A 465 -7.78 -22.81 2.74
CA LYS A 465 -9.10 -23.44 2.93
C LYS A 465 -9.15 -24.42 4.09
N LYS A 466 -8.06 -25.15 4.35
CA LYS A 466 -7.96 -26.10 5.48
C LYS A 466 -8.05 -25.43 6.86
N HIS A 467 -7.82 -24.12 6.95
CA HIS A 467 -7.88 -23.34 8.20
C HIS A 467 -9.17 -22.51 8.33
N GLU A 468 -10.16 -22.72 7.46
CA GLU A 468 -11.42 -21.95 7.45
C GLU A 468 -12.13 -21.96 8.82
N ALA A 469 -12.29 -23.14 9.43
CA ALA A 469 -13.01 -23.28 10.71
C ALA A 469 -12.31 -22.51 11.84
N ALA A 470 -10.99 -22.66 11.97
CA ALA A 470 -10.19 -21.97 12.97
C ALA A 470 -10.21 -20.44 12.76
N ALA A 471 -10.11 -19.98 11.51
CA ALA A 471 -10.18 -18.56 11.21
C ALA A 471 -11.55 -17.96 11.53
N LYS A 472 -12.65 -18.65 11.20
CA LYS A 472 -14.01 -18.22 11.58
C LYS A 472 -14.17 -18.09 13.09
N GLU A 473 -13.69 -19.06 13.85
CA GLU A 473 -13.75 -19.04 15.32
C GLU A 473 -12.99 -17.84 15.88
N LEU A 474 -11.73 -17.63 15.41
CA LEU A 474 -10.95 -16.46 15.83
C LEU A 474 -11.63 -15.13 15.48
N MET A 475 -12.19 -15.02 14.29
CA MET A 475 -12.94 -13.83 13.88
C MET A 475 -14.11 -13.56 14.82
N MET A 476 -14.91 -14.57 15.19
CA MET A 476 -16.02 -14.42 16.13
C MET A 476 -15.54 -14.04 17.54
N ILE A 477 -14.48 -14.67 18.03
CA ILE A 477 -13.89 -14.38 19.36
C ILE A 477 -13.41 -12.93 19.42
N GLU A 478 -12.60 -12.49 18.47
CA GLU A 478 -12.02 -11.14 18.47
C GLU A 478 -13.10 -10.07 18.24
N PHE A 479 -14.10 -10.35 17.40
CA PHE A 479 -15.23 -9.45 17.22
C PHE A 479 -16.00 -9.26 18.55
N ARG A 480 -16.33 -10.33 19.25
CA ARG A 480 -17.03 -10.26 20.55
C ARG A 480 -16.21 -9.48 21.58
N LYS A 481 -14.90 -9.71 21.64
CA LYS A 481 -14.01 -8.98 22.58
C LYS A 481 -14.02 -7.47 22.34
N VAL A 482 -13.94 -7.03 21.08
CA VAL A 482 -13.79 -5.61 20.73
C VAL A 482 -15.14 -4.91 20.59
N ALA A 483 -16.07 -5.51 19.85
CA ALA A 483 -17.36 -4.91 19.50
C ALA A 483 -18.44 -5.14 20.57
N LYS A 484 -18.21 -6.05 21.56
CA LYS A 484 -19.20 -6.45 22.59
C LYS A 484 -20.52 -6.97 21.98
N ALA A 485 -20.43 -7.60 20.83
CA ALA A 485 -21.55 -8.12 20.06
C ALA A 485 -21.19 -9.46 19.41
N GLU A 486 -22.18 -10.26 19.10
CA GLU A 486 -21.98 -11.51 18.35
C GLU A 486 -21.72 -11.23 16.87
N ALA A 487 -20.71 -11.90 16.32
CA ALA A 487 -20.40 -11.84 14.91
C ALA A 487 -21.12 -12.95 14.13
N GLU A 488 -21.37 -12.66 12.85
CA GLU A 488 -21.64 -13.66 11.83
C GLU A 488 -20.46 -13.64 10.85
N VAL A 489 -19.86 -14.81 10.60
CA VAL A 489 -18.76 -14.95 9.65
C VAL A 489 -19.17 -15.90 8.54
N ARG A 490 -19.09 -15.43 7.29
CA ARG A 490 -19.46 -16.18 6.10
C ARG A 490 -18.33 -16.18 5.07
N ARG A 491 -18.42 -17.06 4.08
CA ARG A 491 -17.59 -16.95 2.88
C ARG A 491 -18.02 -15.71 2.06
N ALA A 492 -17.03 -14.92 1.62
CA ALA A 492 -17.22 -13.75 0.76
C ALA A 492 -17.35 -14.18 -0.70
#